data_d02a968c991f85c051a9ea0dcb67d1f5
#
_entry.id   d02a968c991f85c051a9ea0dcb67d1f5
#
_cell.length_a   1.000
_cell.length_b   1.000
_cell.length_c   1.000
_cell.angle_alpha   90.00
_cell.angle_beta   90.00
_cell.angle_gamma   90.00
#
_symmetry.space_group_name_H-M   'P 1'
#
loop_
_entity.id
_entity.type
_entity.pdbx_description
1 polymer ?
#
loop_
_entity_poly.entity_id
_entity_poly.type
_entity_poly.pdbx_seq_one_letter_code
_entity_poly.pdbx_strand_id
1 'polypeptide(L)'
;ACREGGPDVGALAAWLAQFRLEALSCPELALTDFLPALGEEGLAVYRGAVEAAPQTSARLVLEVELADADGDVDRAVGLLGGEDPRYASIVERLLEAGRGEEAMAWLDRAVAAESVGRSFWDRPEDTDIVRRRLDAPRAIELYIGAGRPDDAVALAHRLFRENPGTDAYDLLLDTAERLGRRDREREAALAWIDGRNWRDADIPITLALHEGDVERAWRAADRWGVDDAW
;
A
#
# COMPACT_ATOMS: atom_id res chain seq x y z
N ALA A 1 -3.54 48.89 14.07
CA ALA A 1 -2.59 48.67 15.16
C ALA A 1 -2.42 47.15 15.43
N CYS A 2 -2.03 46.40 14.41
CA CYS A 2 -1.69 44.99 14.54
C CYS A 2 -0.40 44.73 13.75
N ARG A 3 0.68 45.36 14.17
CA ARG A 3 1.99 45.19 13.58
C ARG A 3 3.03 45.44 14.64
N GLU A 4 3.55 44.42 15.25
CA GLU A 4 4.84 44.43 15.97
C GLU A 4 4.95 43.26 16.95
N GLY A 5 4.56 42.07 16.53
CA GLY A 5 4.91 40.85 17.18
C GLY A 5 4.68 39.75 16.16
N GLY A 6 5.75 39.26 15.55
CA GLY A 6 5.67 37.97 14.86
C GLY A 6 5.08 36.96 15.83
N PRO A 7 4.36 35.93 15.37
CA PRO A 7 3.85 34.90 16.26
C PRO A 7 5.02 34.34 17.07
N ASP A 8 4.81 34.15 18.38
CA ASP A 8 5.77 33.43 19.20
C ASP A 8 5.97 32.04 18.58
N VAL A 9 7.13 31.82 18.00
CA VAL A 9 7.46 30.62 17.21
C VAL A 9 7.38 29.39 18.10
N GLY A 10 7.78 29.51 19.37
CA GLY A 10 7.69 28.42 20.32
C GLY A 10 6.22 28.07 20.65
N ALA A 11 5.38 29.06 20.83
CA ALA A 11 3.95 28.85 21.07
C ALA A 11 3.26 28.23 19.85
N LEU A 12 3.61 28.67 18.64
CA LEU A 12 3.10 28.07 17.39
C LEU A 12 3.51 26.62 17.27
N ALA A 13 4.77 26.31 17.52
CA ALA A 13 5.32 24.95 17.45
C ALA A 13 4.65 23.99 18.44
N ALA A 14 4.51 24.43 19.70
CA ALA A 14 3.87 23.63 20.74
C ALA A 14 2.39 23.38 20.42
N TRP A 15 1.66 24.45 19.99
CA TRP A 15 0.27 24.30 19.56
C TRP A 15 0.11 23.35 18.38
N LEU A 16 0.94 23.46 17.35
CA LEU A 16 0.90 22.60 16.17
C LEU A 16 1.14 21.13 16.54
N ALA A 17 2.14 20.85 17.37
CA ALA A 17 2.42 19.50 17.85
C ALA A 17 1.24 18.91 18.62
N GLN A 18 0.70 19.67 19.58
CA GLN A 18 -0.45 19.22 20.37
C GLN A 18 -1.68 18.99 19.49
N PHE A 19 -2.00 19.94 18.60
CA PHE A 19 -3.13 19.82 17.69
C PHE A 19 -3.04 18.55 16.84
N ARG A 20 -1.88 18.27 16.26
CA ARG A 20 -1.67 17.09 15.40
C ARG A 20 -1.65 15.77 16.18
N LEU A 21 -1.21 15.79 17.43
CA LEU A 21 -1.28 14.60 18.30
C LEU A 21 -2.72 14.25 18.70
N GLU A 22 -3.61 15.24 18.80
CA GLU A 22 -5.00 15.07 19.23
C GLU A 22 -5.97 14.86 18.05
N ALA A 23 -5.67 15.40 16.88
CA ALA A 23 -6.58 15.48 15.73
C ALA A 23 -6.01 14.84 14.46
N LEU A 24 -5.80 13.51 14.51
CA LEU A 24 -5.30 12.74 13.36
C LEU A 24 -6.15 12.84 12.09
N SER A 25 -7.43 13.18 12.21
CA SER A 25 -8.38 13.19 11.10
C SER A 25 -8.80 14.60 10.64
N CYS A 26 -8.21 15.66 11.20
CA CYS A 26 -8.49 17.04 10.77
C CYS A 26 -7.43 17.56 9.81
N PRO A 27 -7.75 18.60 9.00
CA PRO A 27 -7.13 18.80 7.70
C PRO A 27 -5.63 18.53 7.71
N GLU A 28 -5.17 17.86 6.66
CA GLU A 28 -3.77 17.49 6.45
C GLU A 28 -2.87 18.74 6.60
N LEU A 29 -2.36 18.93 7.81
CA LEU A 29 -1.38 19.95 8.11
C LEU A 29 0.00 19.26 8.07
N ALA A 30 0.60 19.16 6.90
CA ALA A 30 1.93 18.58 6.78
C ALA A 30 2.97 19.46 7.50
N LEU A 31 3.91 18.86 8.23
CA LEU A 31 4.98 19.61 8.90
C LEU A 31 5.77 20.48 7.90
N THR A 32 5.95 19.99 6.68
CA THR A 32 6.66 20.70 5.60
C THR A 32 6.09 22.09 5.31
N ASP A 33 4.77 22.29 5.45
CA ASP A 33 4.12 23.59 5.20
C ASP A 33 4.49 24.63 6.27
N PHE A 34 4.87 24.17 7.44
CA PHE A 34 5.20 25.02 8.59
C PHE A 34 6.70 25.23 8.80
N LEU A 35 7.56 24.42 8.18
CA LEU A 35 9.03 24.53 8.35
C LEU A 35 9.56 25.97 8.14
N PRO A 36 9.13 26.73 7.11
CA PRO A 36 9.60 28.09 6.93
C PRO A 36 9.19 29.06 8.06
N ALA A 37 8.03 28.79 8.69
CA ALA A 37 7.52 29.61 9.79
C ALA A 37 8.10 29.24 11.15
N LEU A 38 8.43 27.96 11.34
CA LEU A 38 8.98 27.43 12.59
C LEU A 38 10.47 27.76 12.72
N GLY A 39 11.23 27.68 11.61
CA GLY A 39 12.69 27.80 11.67
C GLY A 39 13.31 26.72 12.58
N GLU A 40 14.59 26.88 12.91
CA GLU A 40 15.32 25.92 13.76
C GLU A 40 14.77 25.89 15.19
N GLU A 41 14.47 27.06 15.76
CA GLU A 41 13.99 27.20 17.15
C GLU A 41 12.62 26.56 17.33
N GLY A 42 11.66 26.86 16.45
CA GLY A 42 10.32 26.26 16.50
C GLY A 42 10.36 24.76 16.24
N LEU A 43 11.20 24.30 15.31
CA LEU A 43 11.35 22.89 15.04
C LEU A 43 11.92 22.12 16.25
N ALA A 44 12.85 22.73 17.01
CA ALA A 44 13.35 22.14 18.26
C ALA A 44 12.23 21.99 19.32
N VAL A 45 11.39 23.01 19.48
CA VAL A 45 10.22 22.95 20.37
C VAL A 45 9.22 21.88 19.92
N TYR A 46 8.91 21.86 18.63
CA TYR A 46 8.02 20.85 18.04
C TYR A 46 8.54 19.43 18.31
N ARG A 47 9.81 19.17 18.04
CA ARG A 47 10.47 17.88 18.28
C ARG A 47 10.38 17.46 19.75
N GLY A 48 10.67 18.36 20.67
CA GLY A 48 10.56 18.10 22.11
C GLY A 48 9.14 17.73 22.53
N ALA A 49 8.11 18.39 21.96
CA ALA A 49 6.72 18.08 22.22
C ALA A 49 6.31 16.71 21.70
N VAL A 50 6.77 16.34 20.50
CA VAL A 50 6.52 15.01 19.91
C VAL A 50 7.22 13.91 20.73
N GLU A 51 8.47 14.11 21.15
CA GLU A 51 9.24 13.15 21.96
C GLU A 51 8.63 12.93 23.36
N ALA A 52 8.01 13.96 23.94
CA ALA A 52 7.32 13.87 25.21
C ALA A 52 5.94 13.20 25.15
N ALA A 53 5.36 13.08 23.96
CA ALA A 53 4.03 12.50 23.78
C ALA A 53 4.01 10.97 24.01
N PRO A 54 2.85 10.39 24.39
CA PRO A 54 2.69 8.94 24.47
C PRO A 54 2.94 8.24 23.14
N GLN A 55 3.38 6.99 23.18
CA GLN A 55 3.58 6.17 21.99
C GLN A 55 2.22 5.80 21.37
N THR A 56 1.85 6.53 20.33
CA THR A 56 0.58 6.39 19.59
C THR A 56 0.86 6.40 18.09
N SER A 57 -0.14 6.02 17.28
CA SER A 57 -0.06 6.15 15.81
C SER A 57 0.17 7.60 15.38
N ALA A 58 -0.43 8.59 16.09
CA ALA A 58 -0.20 10.00 15.83
C ALA A 58 1.26 10.39 16.02
N ARG A 59 1.85 10.00 17.16
CA ARG A 59 3.27 10.25 17.41
C ARG A 59 4.16 9.62 16.35
N LEU A 60 3.88 8.37 15.93
CA LEU A 60 4.64 7.73 14.86
C LEU A 60 4.64 8.56 13.57
N VAL A 61 3.46 9.07 13.16
CA VAL A 61 3.36 9.93 11.97
C VAL A 61 4.26 11.15 12.11
N LEU A 62 4.22 11.84 13.26
CA LEU A 62 5.01 13.05 13.48
C LEU A 62 6.52 12.76 13.58
N GLU A 63 6.91 11.63 14.18
CA GLU A 63 8.32 11.20 14.22
C GLU A 63 8.86 10.88 12.83
N VAL A 64 8.04 10.26 11.96
CA VAL A 64 8.40 9.98 10.57
C VAL A 64 8.53 11.26 9.77
N GLU A 65 7.59 12.22 9.89
CA GLU A 65 7.72 13.53 9.23
C GLU A 65 8.95 14.31 9.68
N LEU A 66 9.31 14.22 10.97
CA LEU A 66 10.54 14.83 11.46
C LEU A 66 11.79 14.18 10.83
N ALA A 67 11.78 12.85 10.67
CA ALA A 67 12.87 12.15 9.99
C ALA A 67 12.94 12.53 8.49
N ASP A 68 11.78 12.66 7.83
CA ASP A 68 11.69 13.11 6.43
C ASP A 68 12.21 14.58 6.30
N ALA A 69 11.84 15.46 7.23
CA ALA A 69 12.33 16.85 7.24
C ALA A 69 13.84 16.96 7.47
N ASP A 70 14.42 16.02 8.23
CA ASP A 70 15.87 15.92 8.45
C ASP A 70 16.58 15.23 7.27
N GLY A 71 15.86 14.64 6.32
CA GLY A 71 16.42 13.79 5.26
C GLY A 71 16.99 12.46 5.78
N ASP A 72 16.59 12.05 6.98
CA ASP A 72 17.09 10.83 7.66
C ASP A 72 16.23 9.62 7.30
N VAL A 73 16.51 9.05 6.12
CA VAL A 73 15.81 7.88 5.58
C VAL A 73 15.95 6.67 6.49
N ASP A 74 17.14 6.47 7.11
CA ASP A 74 17.36 5.32 7.98
C ASP A 74 16.50 5.38 9.23
N ARG A 75 16.36 6.57 9.82
CA ARG A 75 15.48 6.80 10.95
C ARG A 75 14.02 6.58 10.56
N ALA A 76 13.57 7.12 9.41
CA ALA A 76 12.21 6.92 8.93
C ALA A 76 11.90 5.43 8.71
N VAL A 77 12.79 4.69 8.05
CA VAL A 77 12.65 3.24 7.83
C VAL A 77 12.67 2.48 9.15
N GLY A 78 13.52 2.86 10.11
CA GLY A 78 13.56 2.26 11.44
C GLY A 78 12.23 2.43 12.21
N LEU A 79 11.64 3.62 12.18
CA LEU A 79 10.35 3.91 12.79
C LEU A 79 9.20 3.11 12.16
N LEU A 80 9.20 3.02 10.82
CA LEU A 80 8.17 2.34 10.04
C LEU A 80 8.31 0.81 10.04
N GLY A 81 9.50 0.30 10.33
CA GLY A 81 9.85 -1.13 10.26
C GLY A 81 9.63 -1.93 11.55
N GLY A 82 8.91 -1.39 12.54
CA GLY A 82 8.63 -2.03 13.83
C GLY A 82 7.88 -3.37 13.76
N GLU A 83 7.17 -3.74 14.83
CA GLU A 83 6.44 -5.02 14.91
C GLU A 83 5.34 -5.15 13.84
N ASP A 84 4.78 -4.04 13.39
CA ASP A 84 3.76 -3.96 12.34
C ASP A 84 4.25 -3.04 11.20
N PRO A 85 5.09 -3.56 10.30
CA PRO A 85 5.77 -2.74 9.32
C PRO A 85 4.83 -2.03 8.34
N ARG A 86 5.18 -0.78 8.02
CA ARG A 86 4.49 0.06 7.06
C ARG A 86 5.15 -0.09 5.68
N TYR A 87 5.01 -1.28 5.11
CA TYR A 87 5.74 -1.71 3.91
C TYR A 87 5.67 -0.73 2.75
N ALA A 88 4.46 -0.22 2.43
CA ALA A 88 4.30 0.72 1.33
C ALA A 88 5.13 2.00 1.56
N SER A 89 5.03 2.58 2.75
CA SER A 89 5.75 3.81 3.09
C SER A 89 7.27 3.62 3.15
N ILE A 90 7.74 2.43 3.56
CA ILE A 90 9.18 2.09 3.56
C ILE A 90 9.69 1.96 2.11
N VAL A 91 8.98 1.18 1.28
CA VAL A 91 9.40 0.93 -0.11
C VAL A 91 9.49 2.24 -0.89
N GLU A 92 8.48 3.11 -0.80
CA GLU A 92 8.49 4.37 -1.54
C GLU A 92 9.62 5.30 -1.08
N ARG A 93 9.87 5.45 0.24
CA ARG A 93 10.99 6.27 0.73
C ARG A 93 12.35 5.77 0.29
N LEU A 94 12.56 4.46 0.29
CA LEU A 94 13.80 3.87 -0.19
C LEU A 94 13.99 4.10 -1.70
N LEU A 95 12.90 4.01 -2.48
CA LEU A 95 12.95 4.33 -3.92
C LEU A 95 13.28 5.80 -4.18
N GLU A 96 12.63 6.72 -3.46
CA GLU A 96 12.88 8.17 -3.54
C GLU A 96 14.33 8.50 -3.16
N ALA A 97 14.90 7.79 -2.19
CA ALA A 97 16.29 7.91 -1.78
C ALA A 97 17.29 7.22 -2.73
N GLY A 98 16.84 6.59 -3.82
CA GLY A 98 17.69 5.86 -4.76
C GLY A 98 18.22 4.52 -4.23
N ARG A 99 17.64 3.99 -3.13
CA ARG A 99 18.07 2.75 -2.46
C ARG A 99 17.26 1.54 -2.98
N GLY A 100 17.29 1.33 -4.30
CA GLY A 100 16.44 0.35 -5.00
C GLY A 100 16.59 -1.08 -4.48
N GLU A 101 17.80 -1.56 -4.20
CA GLU A 101 18.03 -2.93 -3.68
C GLU A 101 17.35 -3.15 -2.32
N GLU A 102 17.43 -2.16 -1.45
CA GLU A 102 16.78 -2.23 -0.15
C GLU A 102 15.25 -2.15 -0.26
N ALA A 103 14.76 -1.28 -1.16
CA ALA A 103 13.33 -1.22 -1.48
C ALA A 103 12.80 -2.59 -1.95
N MET A 104 13.54 -3.27 -2.82
CA MET A 104 13.19 -4.62 -3.27
C MET A 104 13.20 -5.65 -2.16
N ALA A 105 14.16 -5.58 -1.23
CA ALA A 105 14.16 -6.45 -0.07
C ALA A 105 12.95 -6.25 0.85
N TRP A 106 12.48 -5.01 1.01
CA TRP A 106 11.25 -4.71 1.75
C TRP A 106 9.99 -5.11 0.99
N LEU A 107 9.98 -5.00 -0.35
CA LEU A 107 8.90 -5.53 -1.18
C LEU A 107 8.78 -7.06 -1.02
N ASP A 108 9.89 -7.79 -1.07
CA ASP A 108 9.89 -9.24 -0.86
C ASP A 108 9.33 -9.62 0.52
N ARG A 109 9.65 -8.85 1.56
CA ARG A 109 9.05 -9.03 2.90
C ARG A 109 7.56 -8.74 2.91
N ALA A 110 7.12 -7.67 2.23
CA ALA A 110 5.69 -7.35 2.11
C ALA A 110 4.91 -8.47 1.42
N VAL A 111 5.49 -9.02 0.35
CA VAL A 111 4.92 -10.15 -0.39
C VAL A 111 4.85 -11.40 0.47
N ALA A 112 5.90 -11.71 1.23
CA ALA A 112 5.93 -12.85 2.16
C ALA A 112 4.96 -12.69 3.34
N ALA A 113 4.72 -11.47 3.79
CA ALA A 113 3.78 -11.14 4.87
C ALA A 113 2.33 -10.94 4.40
N GLU A 114 2.02 -11.26 3.11
CA GLU A 114 0.70 -11.05 2.50
C GLU A 114 0.19 -9.60 2.62
N SER A 115 1.13 -8.62 2.71
CA SER A 115 0.85 -7.19 2.84
C SER A 115 0.82 -6.47 1.49
N VAL A 116 0.57 -7.20 0.41
CA VAL A 116 0.34 -6.67 -0.94
C VAL A 116 -1.08 -7.03 -1.36
N GLY A 117 -1.79 -6.10 -1.96
CA GLY A 117 -3.15 -6.32 -2.44
C GLY A 117 -4.00 -5.06 -2.37
N ARG A 118 -5.21 -5.12 -2.91
CA ARG A 118 -6.19 -4.04 -2.72
C ARG A 118 -6.60 -4.00 -1.25
N SER A 119 -6.34 -2.87 -0.59
CA SER A 119 -6.91 -2.62 0.71
C SER A 119 -8.34 -2.12 0.54
N PHE A 120 -9.32 -3.00 0.74
CA PHE A 120 -10.73 -2.60 0.88
C PHE A 120 -11.01 -1.96 2.24
N TRP A 121 -10.06 -2.09 3.18
CA TRP A 121 -10.19 -1.66 4.56
C TRP A 121 -8.86 -1.05 5.03
N ASP A 122 -8.46 0.08 4.41
CA ASP A 122 -7.44 0.92 5.02
C ASP A 122 -8.00 1.41 6.34
N ARG A 123 -7.26 1.15 7.42
CA ARG A 123 -7.68 1.68 8.72
C ARG A 123 -7.68 3.20 8.64
N PRO A 124 -8.65 3.89 9.25
CA PRO A 124 -8.72 5.36 9.24
C PRO A 124 -7.41 6.04 9.71
N GLU A 125 -6.59 5.32 10.47
CA GLU A 125 -5.27 5.77 10.94
C GLU A 125 -4.12 5.56 9.94
N ASP A 126 -4.34 4.86 8.82
CA ASP A 126 -3.31 4.70 7.79
C ASP A 126 -3.32 5.93 6.88
N THR A 127 -2.53 6.93 7.24
CA THR A 127 -2.26 8.11 6.41
C THR A 127 -1.28 7.74 5.29
N ASP A 128 -1.16 8.58 4.26
CA ASP A 128 -0.18 8.38 3.18
C ASP A 128 1.26 8.27 3.68
N ILE A 129 1.54 8.82 4.86
CA ILE A 129 2.88 8.80 5.50
C ILE A 129 3.20 7.42 6.08
N VAL A 130 2.19 6.66 6.55
CA VAL A 130 2.38 5.40 7.29
C VAL A 130 1.56 4.24 6.70
N ARG A 131 1.51 4.12 5.39
CA ARG A 131 0.77 3.05 4.68
C ARG A 131 1.41 1.68 4.89
N ARG A 132 0.60 0.72 5.31
CA ARG A 132 1.02 -0.67 5.57
C ARG A 132 1.11 -1.49 4.29
N ARG A 133 0.04 -1.47 3.51
CA ARG A 133 -0.10 -2.37 2.37
C ARG A 133 0.37 -1.71 1.09
N LEU A 134 1.12 -2.46 0.33
CA LEU A 134 1.53 -2.04 -1.01
C LEU A 134 0.43 -2.41 -2.00
N ASP A 135 0.08 -1.48 -2.88
CA ASP A 135 -0.85 -1.73 -3.97
C ASP A 135 -0.29 -2.79 -4.94
N ALA A 136 -1.15 -3.73 -5.34
CA ALA A 136 -0.72 -4.86 -6.16
C ALA A 136 -0.16 -4.46 -7.53
N PRO A 137 -0.81 -3.57 -8.32
CA PRO A 137 -0.23 -3.05 -9.55
C PRO A 137 1.15 -2.42 -9.33
N ARG A 138 1.32 -1.62 -8.25
CA ARG A 138 2.59 -0.99 -7.92
C ARG A 138 3.68 -2.00 -7.61
N ALA A 139 3.37 -3.03 -6.82
CA ALA A 139 4.32 -4.10 -6.52
C ALA A 139 4.78 -4.86 -7.77
N ILE A 140 3.84 -5.15 -8.68
CA ILE A 140 4.12 -5.78 -9.97
C ILE A 140 5.03 -4.89 -10.83
N GLU A 141 4.75 -3.59 -10.91
CA GLU A 141 5.59 -2.63 -11.64
C GLU A 141 7.01 -2.58 -11.10
N LEU A 142 7.17 -2.58 -9.79
CA LEU A 142 8.48 -2.59 -9.15
C LEU A 142 9.28 -3.85 -9.50
N TYR A 143 8.65 -5.04 -9.47
CA TYR A 143 9.31 -6.27 -9.91
C TYR A 143 9.71 -6.22 -11.38
N ILE A 144 8.84 -5.76 -12.27
CA ILE A 144 9.16 -5.62 -13.70
C ILE A 144 10.32 -4.64 -13.91
N GLY A 145 10.27 -3.48 -13.26
CA GLY A 145 11.31 -2.45 -13.34
C GLY A 145 12.66 -2.90 -12.78
N ALA A 146 12.66 -3.78 -11.78
CA ALA A 146 13.86 -4.39 -11.23
C ALA A 146 14.39 -5.58 -12.05
N GLY A 147 13.79 -5.90 -13.21
CA GLY A 147 14.19 -7.04 -14.05
C GLY A 147 13.83 -8.40 -13.46
N ARG A 148 12.80 -8.45 -12.61
CA ARG A 148 12.27 -9.66 -11.95
C ARG A 148 10.86 -10.03 -12.47
N PRO A 149 10.69 -10.30 -13.79
CA PRO A 149 9.37 -10.52 -14.39
C PRO A 149 8.68 -11.78 -13.88
N ASP A 150 9.44 -12.81 -13.48
CA ASP A 150 8.86 -14.05 -12.95
C ASP A 150 8.22 -13.84 -11.57
N ASP A 151 8.81 -12.97 -10.73
CA ASP A 151 8.22 -12.59 -9.43
C ASP A 151 6.94 -11.77 -9.62
N ALA A 152 6.90 -10.88 -10.63
CA ALA A 152 5.71 -10.14 -10.99
C ALA A 152 4.53 -11.06 -11.37
N VAL A 153 4.78 -12.04 -12.24
CA VAL A 153 3.78 -13.03 -12.66
C VAL A 153 3.38 -13.93 -11.48
N ALA A 154 4.34 -14.37 -10.67
CA ALA A 154 4.05 -15.19 -9.49
C ALA A 154 3.16 -14.44 -8.48
N LEU A 155 3.40 -13.14 -8.26
CA LEU A 155 2.55 -12.30 -7.42
C LEU A 155 1.14 -12.19 -7.99
N ALA A 156 0.98 -11.90 -9.28
CA ALA A 156 -0.32 -11.79 -9.93
C ALA A 156 -1.11 -13.10 -9.85
N HIS A 157 -0.46 -14.24 -10.09
CA HIS A 157 -1.08 -15.56 -9.91
C HIS A 157 -1.51 -15.84 -8.47
N ARG A 158 -0.68 -15.47 -7.49
CA ARG A 158 -1.04 -15.63 -6.09
C ARG A 158 -2.28 -14.84 -5.75
N LEU A 159 -2.33 -13.57 -6.09
CA LEU A 159 -3.48 -12.68 -5.83
C LEU A 159 -4.76 -13.21 -6.50
N PHE A 160 -4.66 -13.71 -7.74
CA PHE A 160 -5.76 -14.37 -8.41
C PHE A 160 -6.24 -15.63 -7.68
N ARG A 161 -5.34 -16.45 -7.15
CA ARG A 161 -5.72 -17.67 -6.43
C ARG A 161 -6.29 -17.40 -5.04
N GLU A 162 -5.84 -16.35 -4.37
CA GLU A 162 -6.35 -15.91 -3.05
C GLU A 162 -7.76 -15.35 -3.15
N ASN A 163 -8.03 -14.55 -4.18
CA ASN A 163 -9.33 -13.94 -4.40
C ASN A 163 -9.68 -13.97 -5.91
N PRO A 164 -10.11 -15.13 -6.41
CA PRO A 164 -10.43 -15.29 -7.82
C PRO A 164 -11.66 -14.46 -8.21
N GLY A 165 -11.49 -13.61 -9.20
CA GLY A 165 -12.51 -12.71 -9.75
C GLY A 165 -11.96 -11.98 -10.97
N THR A 166 -12.81 -11.23 -11.66
CA THR A 166 -12.44 -10.53 -12.91
C THR A 166 -11.28 -9.56 -12.71
N ASP A 167 -11.30 -8.75 -11.64
CA ASP A 167 -10.26 -7.76 -11.37
C ASP A 167 -8.87 -8.41 -11.19
N ALA A 168 -8.80 -9.53 -10.44
CA ALA A 168 -7.54 -10.23 -10.23
C ALA A 168 -7.10 -11.01 -11.47
N TYR A 169 -8.06 -11.49 -12.25
CA TYR A 169 -7.81 -12.11 -13.53
C TYR A 169 -7.25 -11.12 -14.55
N ASP A 170 -7.86 -9.94 -14.66
CA ASP A 170 -7.38 -8.87 -15.53
C ASP A 170 -5.97 -8.42 -15.12
N LEU A 171 -5.71 -8.23 -13.83
CA LEU A 171 -4.38 -7.90 -13.34
C LEU A 171 -3.33 -8.93 -13.75
N LEU A 172 -3.67 -10.22 -13.68
CA LEU A 172 -2.81 -11.31 -14.14
C LEU A 172 -2.56 -11.24 -15.64
N LEU A 173 -3.62 -11.07 -16.44
CA LEU A 173 -3.51 -11.03 -17.90
C LEU A 173 -2.76 -9.79 -18.39
N ASP A 174 -3.00 -8.62 -17.80
CA ASP A 174 -2.30 -7.38 -18.14
C ASP A 174 -0.80 -7.49 -17.79
N THR A 175 -0.49 -8.09 -16.64
CA THR A 175 0.90 -8.38 -16.25
C THR A 175 1.56 -9.30 -17.27
N ALA A 176 0.87 -10.38 -17.63
CA ALA A 176 1.37 -11.37 -18.59
C ALA A 176 1.50 -10.80 -20.01
N GLU A 177 0.59 -9.93 -20.45
CA GLU A 177 0.64 -9.25 -21.75
C GLU A 177 1.88 -8.37 -21.88
N ARG A 178 2.17 -7.56 -20.87
CA ARG A 178 3.39 -6.72 -20.81
C ARG A 178 4.68 -7.53 -20.94
N LEU A 179 4.63 -8.80 -20.58
CA LEU A 179 5.76 -9.73 -20.63
C LEU A 179 5.71 -10.69 -21.83
N GLY A 180 4.72 -10.54 -22.73
CA GLY A 180 4.53 -11.44 -23.90
C GLY A 180 4.15 -12.87 -23.53
N ARG A 181 3.48 -13.08 -22.39
CA ARG A 181 3.12 -14.41 -21.84
C ARG A 181 1.60 -14.60 -21.69
N ARG A 182 0.78 -13.69 -22.22
CA ARG A 182 -0.67 -13.66 -22.01
C ARG A 182 -1.36 -15.01 -22.21
N ASP A 183 -1.16 -15.65 -23.36
CA ASP A 183 -1.85 -16.91 -23.69
C ASP A 183 -1.51 -18.02 -22.72
N ARG A 184 -0.22 -18.14 -22.39
CA ARG A 184 0.28 -19.14 -21.44
C ARG A 184 -0.33 -18.97 -20.05
N GLU A 185 -0.31 -17.75 -19.52
CA GLU A 185 -0.79 -17.47 -18.17
C GLU A 185 -2.33 -17.50 -18.10
N ARG A 186 -3.00 -17.15 -19.21
CA ARG A 186 -4.45 -17.34 -19.38
C ARG A 186 -4.83 -18.82 -19.29
N GLU A 187 -4.15 -19.68 -20.06
CA GLU A 187 -4.38 -21.12 -20.02
C GLU A 187 -4.14 -21.69 -18.62
N ALA A 188 -3.07 -21.28 -17.96
CA ALA A 188 -2.75 -21.70 -16.60
C ALA A 188 -3.81 -21.28 -15.58
N ALA A 189 -4.32 -20.04 -15.67
CA ALA A 189 -5.38 -19.55 -14.81
C ALA A 189 -6.69 -20.30 -15.00
N LEU A 190 -7.08 -20.51 -16.25
CA LEU A 190 -8.30 -21.23 -16.58
C LEU A 190 -8.22 -22.72 -16.21
N ALA A 191 -7.07 -23.36 -16.41
CA ALA A 191 -6.84 -24.75 -15.97
C ALA A 191 -6.91 -24.87 -14.44
N TRP A 192 -6.42 -23.87 -13.70
CA TRP A 192 -6.55 -23.84 -12.24
C TRP A 192 -8.01 -23.72 -11.80
N ILE A 193 -8.83 -22.87 -12.45
CA ILE A 193 -10.28 -22.78 -12.21
C ILE A 193 -10.95 -24.13 -12.45
N ASP A 194 -10.67 -24.79 -13.57
CA ASP A 194 -11.29 -26.09 -13.92
C ASP A 194 -10.86 -27.22 -13.01
N GLY A 195 -9.64 -27.18 -12.51
CA GLY A 195 -9.06 -28.21 -11.64
C GLY A 195 -9.56 -28.13 -10.19
N ARG A 196 -10.20 -27.04 -9.79
CA ARG A 196 -10.67 -26.82 -8.43
C ARG A 196 -12.09 -27.36 -8.24
N ASN A 197 -12.39 -27.77 -7.01
CA ASN A 197 -13.75 -28.09 -6.64
C ASN A 197 -14.40 -26.83 -6.02
N TRP A 198 -15.32 -26.21 -6.74
CA TRP A 198 -16.07 -25.05 -6.30
C TRP A 198 -17.33 -25.46 -5.55
N ARG A 199 -17.74 -24.64 -4.57
CA ARG A 199 -19.01 -24.86 -3.87
C ARG A 199 -20.23 -24.61 -4.79
N ASP A 200 -20.08 -23.62 -5.66
CA ASP A 200 -21.03 -23.18 -6.67
C ASP A 200 -20.28 -22.73 -7.93
N ALA A 201 -20.99 -22.44 -8.99
CA ALA A 201 -20.40 -22.07 -10.28
C ALA A 201 -20.16 -20.56 -10.47
N ASP A 202 -20.39 -19.70 -9.48
CA ASP A 202 -20.39 -18.25 -9.64
C ASP A 202 -19.07 -17.72 -10.22
N ILE A 203 -17.95 -18.09 -9.63
CA ILE A 203 -16.63 -17.65 -10.11
C ILE A 203 -16.30 -18.25 -11.49
N PRO A 204 -16.42 -19.58 -11.74
CA PRO A 204 -16.22 -20.16 -13.05
C PRO A 204 -17.11 -19.57 -14.15
N ILE A 205 -18.40 -19.31 -13.86
CA ILE A 205 -19.33 -18.69 -14.81
C ILE A 205 -18.90 -17.25 -15.09
N THR A 206 -18.64 -16.46 -14.05
CA THR A 206 -18.27 -15.05 -14.19
C THR A 206 -17.03 -14.89 -15.04
N LEU A 207 -15.98 -15.69 -14.81
CA LEU A 207 -14.77 -15.65 -15.61
C LEU A 207 -14.98 -16.15 -17.05
N ALA A 208 -15.79 -17.19 -17.25
CA ALA A 208 -16.12 -17.67 -18.61
C ALA A 208 -16.88 -16.62 -19.41
N LEU A 209 -17.86 -15.91 -18.79
CA LEU A 209 -18.59 -14.83 -19.44
C LEU A 209 -17.71 -13.60 -19.69
N HIS A 210 -16.78 -13.30 -18.79
CA HIS A 210 -15.79 -12.23 -18.97
C HIS A 210 -14.88 -12.48 -20.20
N GLU A 211 -14.53 -13.74 -20.45
CA GLU A 211 -13.82 -14.20 -21.63
C GLU A 211 -14.70 -14.29 -22.90
N GLY A 212 -16.01 -14.13 -22.78
CA GLY A 212 -16.97 -14.34 -23.87
C GLY A 212 -17.22 -15.83 -24.20
N ASP A 213 -16.77 -16.76 -23.37
CA ASP A 213 -16.92 -18.22 -23.57
C ASP A 213 -18.21 -18.72 -22.87
N VAL A 214 -19.32 -18.55 -23.59
CA VAL A 214 -20.65 -18.97 -23.13
C VAL A 214 -20.76 -20.48 -22.93
N GLU A 215 -20.10 -21.28 -23.79
CA GLU A 215 -20.11 -22.74 -23.66
C GLU A 215 -19.41 -23.19 -22.37
N ARG A 216 -18.31 -22.55 -22.02
CA ARG A 216 -17.61 -22.79 -20.76
C ARG A 216 -18.46 -22.41 -19.56
N ALA A 217 -19.19 -21.28 -19.64
CA ALA A 217 -20.10 -20.88 -18.58
C ALA A 217 -21.20 -21.93 -18.34
N TRP A 218 -21.81 -22.46 -19.39
CA TRP A 218 -22.79 -23.54 -19.28
C TRP A 218 -22.19 -24.82 -18.70
N ARG A 219 -21.00 -25.25 -19.13
CA ARG A 219 -20.31 -26.40 -18.53
C ARG A 219 -20.00 -26.22 -17.04
N ALA A 220 -19.69 -25.00 -16.64
CA ALA A 220 -19.46 -24.69 -15.23
C ALA A 220 -20.76 -24.80 -14.42
N ALA A 221 -21.86 -24.27 -14.94
CA ALA A 221 -23.19 -24.40 -14.29
C ALA A 221 -23.62 -25.87 -14.13
N ASP A 222 -23.43 -26.68 -15.18
CA ASP A 222 -23.75 -28.11 -15.14
C ASP A 222 -22.88 -28.88 -14.13
N ARG A 223 -21.62 -28.48 -13.96
CA ARG A 223 -20.67 -29.20 -13.11
C ARG A 223 -20.79 -28.88 -11.63
N TRP A 224 -21.01 -27.62 -11.26
CA TRP A 224 -20.99 -27.14 -9.88
C TRP A 224 -22.34 -26.65 -9.38
N GLY A 225 -23.32 -26.49 -10.29
CA GLY A 225 -24.62 -25.91 -9.95
C GLY A 225 -24.57 -24.39 -9.84
N VAL A 226 -25.73 -23.76 -9.89
CA VAL A 226 -25.93 -22.34 -9.58
C VAL A 226 -26.68 -22.25 -8.26
N ASP A 227 -26.31 -21.32 -7.39
CA ASP A 227 -27.04 -21.12 -6.14
C ASP A 227 -28.41 -20.51 -6.48
N ASP A 228 -29.51 -21.19 -6.05
CA ASP A 228 -30.90 -20.78 -6.33
C ASP A 228 -31.34 -19.53 -5.53
N ALA A 229 -30.40 -18.71 -5.08
CA ALA A 229 -30.64 -17.49 -4.31
C ALA A 229 -30.96 -16.28 -5.18
N TRP A 230 -31.96 -16.40 -6.09
CA TRP A 230 -32.56 -15.28 -6.86
C TRP A 230 -34.03 -15.12 -6.54
#